data_8b67cb00d509cadc6839eb12af7d1ae1
#
_entry.id   8b67cb00d509cadc6839eb12af7d1ae1
#
_cell.length_a   1.000
_cell.length_b   1.000
_cell.length_c   1.000
_cell.angle_alpha   90.00
_cell.angle_beta   90.00
_cell.angle_gamma   90.00
#
_symmetry.space_group_name_H-M   'P 1'
#
loop_
_entity.id
_entity.type
_entity.pdbx_description
1 polymer ?
#
loop_
_entity_poly.entity_id
_entity_poly.type
_entity_poly.pdbx_seq_one_letter_code
_entity_poly.pdbx_strand_id
1 'polypeptide(L)'
;MRIAMITPHGVKCGIYSYSRDLSEALAEKGVDVYIIRLPRFGKKSPAILQKVVDQIPVQDVDLIHVQHEYGLYNGLEGRFYAGLGRLGMKIVSTMHAIGSLMIDRIIANNSDKVIVHNKFCKERFRFKSELIPHGCKPSETMPRKEAMKLLVIDERVPLVGYCGFISSYKGLESLIEAVSKIPESALLIGGGWHAGPGGQYVASINEMSQRLLPHRCKWIGFVPDEELAMAYGAMDVVVYPSVYSTESGALLMALSHGKAVIANRLPPFKEKEKLGALTTFRGVNSLVKKIRKVLRDEEYKASLEAGAKKYAEENSWGKVAEQHIELYEEILSQPE
;
A
#
# COMPACT_ATOMS: atom_id res chain seq x y z
N MET A 1 11.19 -15.32 20.04
CA MET A 1 9.74 -15.28 19.77
C MET A 1 9.49 -15.82 18.36
N ARG A 2 8.46 -16.65 18.20
CA ARG A 2 8.08 -17.25 16.93
C ARG A 2 6.62 -16.95 16.65
N ILE A 3 6.28 -16.48 15.43
CA ILE A 3 4.91 -16.14 15.07
C ILE A 3 4.44 -16.90 13.83
N ALA A 4 3.16 -17.29 13.80
CA ALA A 4 2.50 -17.79 12.60
C ALA A 4 1.81 -16.62 11.88
N MET A 5 2.33 -16.18 10.73
CA MET A 5 1.73 -15.10 9.94
C MET A 5 0.86 -15.66 8.83
N ILE A 6 -0.45 -15.44 8.93
CA ILE A 6 -1.43 -15.87 7.91
C ILE A 6 -1.60 -14.77 6.88
N THR A 7 -1.16 -15.03 5.65
CA THR A 7 -1.12 -14.02 4.58
C THR A 7 -1.15 -14.66 3.19
N PRO A 8 -1.62 -13.95 2.13
CA PRO A 8 -1.32 -14.35 0.76
C PRO A 8 0.20 -14.44 0.56
N HIS A 9 0.68 -15.48 -0.13
CA HIS A 9 2.11 -15.68 -0.33
C HIS A 9 2.42 -16.09 -1.79
N GLY A 10 3.53 -15.56 -2.34
CA GLY A 10 4.01 -15.88 -3.67
C GLY A 10 3.08 -15.36 -4.80
N VAL A 11 2.36 -14.27 -4.58
CA VAL A 11 1.43 -13.67 -5.54
C VAL A 11 1.61 -12.16 -5.65
N LYS A 12 1.36 -11.58 -6.82
CA LYS A 12 1.38 -10.12 -7.00
C LYS A 12 0.21 -9.48 -6.23
N CYS A 13 0.47 -9.01 -5.02
CA CYS A 13 -0.53 -8.49 -4.10
C CYS A 13 0.10 -7.54 -3.09
N GLY A 14 -0.53 -6.39 -2.84
CA GLY A 14 -0.04 -5.42 -1.85
C GLY A 14 0.08 -5.98 -0.44
N ILE A 15 -0.84 -6.88 -0.04
CA ILE A 15 -0.76 -7.53 1.27
C ILE A 15 0.41 -8.52 1.35
N TYR A 16 0.70 -9.22 0.24
CA TYR A 16 1.91 -10.07 0.19
C TYR A 16 3.19 -9.23 0.34
N SER A 17 3.30 -8.12 -0.40
CA SER A 17 4.47 -7.22 -0.26
C SER A 17 4.60 -6.68 1.16
N TYR A 18 3.49 -6.23 1.78
CA TYR A 18 3.47 -5.81 3.18
C TYR A 18 3.98 -6.91 4.11
N SER A 19 3.44 -8.12 3.97
CA SER A 19 3.78 -9.24 4.86
C SER A 19 5.21 -9.70 4.69
N ARG A 20 5.73 -9.69 3.45
CA ARG A 20 7.14 -9.99 3.15
C ARG A 20 8.05 -8.99 3.86
N ASP A 21 7.81 -7.70 3.62
CA ASP A 21 8.68 -6.65 4.15
C ASP A 21 8.63 -6.58 5.69
N LEU A 22 7.43 -6.80 6.29
CA LEU A 22 7.31 -6.93 7.75
C LEU A 22 8.03 -8.19 8.28
N SER A 23 7.89 -9.32 7.61
CA SER A 23 8.54 -10.58 8.04
C SER A 23 10.06 -10.47 7.97
N GLU A 24 10.60 -9.85 6.92
CA GLU A 24 12.03 -9.58 6.78
C GLU A 24 12.52 -8.70 7.94
N ALA A 25 11.82 -7.59 8.23
CA ALA A 25 12.19 -6.68 9.31
C ALA A 25 12.04 -7.30 10.73
N LEU A 26 11.06 -8.18 10.94
CA LEU A 26 10.91 -8.95 12.18
C LEU A 26 12.07 -9.96 12.34
N ALA A 27 12.43 -10.65 11.26
CA ALA A 27 13.53 -11.60 11.26
C ALA A 27 14.89 -10.94 11.56
N GLU A 28 15.13 -9.74 11.00
CA GLU A 28 16.32 -8.93 11.32
C GLU A 28 16.42 -8.58 12.81
N LYS A 29 15.30 -8.59 13.54
CA LYS A 29 15.21 -8.33 14.99
C LYS A 29 15.07 -9.60 15.83
N GLY A 30 15.31 -10.78 15.24
CA GLY A 30 15.34 -12.05 15.95
C GLY A 30 13.97 -12.69 16.22
N VAL A 31 12.95 -12.29 15.46
CA VAL A 31 11.63 -12.94 15.49
C VAL A 31 11.51 -13.93 14.34
N ASP A 32 11.28 -15.20 14.64
CA ASP A 32 11.04 -16.23 13.64
C ASP A 32 9.60 -16.11 13.10
N VAL A 33 9.43 -16.02 11.78
CA VAL A 33 8.12 -15.88 11.14
C VAL A 33 7.79 -17.10 10.29
N TYR A 34 6.78 -17.87 10.72
CA TYR A 34 6.22 -18.98 9.97
C TYR A 34 5.08 -18.48 9.07
N ILE A 35 5.28 -18.50 7.75
CA ILE A 35 4.26 -18.07 6.80
C ILE A 35 3.22 -19.18 6.60
N ILE A 36 1.99 -18.89 7.01
CA ILE A 36 0.83 -19.74 6.75
C ILE A 36 0.11 -19.17 5.51
N ARG A 37 0.15 -19.92 4.42
CA ARG A 37 -0.33 -19.45 3.12
C ARG A 37 -1.86 -19.38 3.06
N LEU A 38 -2.40 -18.16 2.95
CA LEU A 38 -3.80 -17.93 2.64
C LEU A 38 -3.99 -17.87 1.10
N PRO A 39 -4.81 -18.74 0.50
CA PRO A 39 -5.07 -18.65 -0.94
C PRO A 39 -5.69 -17.32 -1.32
N ARG A 40 -5.12 -16.60 -2.30
CA ARG A 40 -5.64 -15.29 -2.72
C ARG A 40 -6.80 -15.40 -3.69
N PHE A 41 -6.71 -16.32 -4.65
CA PHE A 41 -7.67 -16.45 -5.74
C PHE A 41 -8.59 -17.66 -5.55
N GLY A 42 -9.73 -17.65 -6.25
CA GLY A 42 -10.74 -18.70 -6.21
C GLY A 42 -11.79 -18.51 -5.10
N LYS A 43 -12.87 -19.28 -5.18
CA LYS A 43 -13.90 -19.30 -4.14
C LYS A 43 -13.31 -19.88 -2.87
N LYS A 44 -13.40 -19.13 -1.78
CA LYS A 44 -13.14 -19.68 -0.45
C LYS A 44 -14.30 -20.57 -0.03
N SER A 45 -13.98 -21.66 0.64
CA SER A 45 -14.95 -22.49 1.34
C SER A 45 -14.52 -22.67 2.79
N PRO A 46 -15.42 -23.02 3.70
CA PRO A 46 -15.06 -23.33 5.07
C PRO A 46 -13.94 -24.37 5.18
N ALA A 47 -13.97 -25.39 4.31
CA ALA A 47 -12.95 -26.44 4.28
C ALA A 47 -11.57 -25.92 3.85
N ILE A 48 -11.50 -24.96 2.91
CA ILE A 48 -10.23 -24.33 2.52
C ILE A 48 -9.67 -23.50 3.68
N LEU A 49 -10.49 -22.72 4.37
CA LEU A 49 -10.04 -21.93 5.52
C LEU A 49 -9.67 -22.83 6.70
N GLN A 50 -10.38 -23.95 6.92
CA GLN A 50 -9.99 -24.91 7.94
C GLN A 50 -8.59 -25.50 7.65
N LYS A 51 -8.30 -25.85 6.39
CA LYS A 51 -6.93 -26.30 6.01
C LYS A 51 -5.85 -25.25 6.28
N VAL A 52 -6.17 -23.95 6.22
CA VAL A 52 -5.23 -22.90 6.61
C VAL A 52 -4.98 -22.94 8.12
N VAL A 53 -6.03 -23.11 8.92
CA VAL A 53 -5.93 -23.26 10.39
C VAL A 53 -5.11 -24.50 10.76
N ASP A 54 -5.36 -25.63 10.09
CA ASP A 54 -4.69 -26.91 10.37
C ASP A 54 -3.19 -26.90 10.05
N GLN A 55 -2.69 -25.91 9.29
CA GLN A 55 -1.27 -25.74 8.98
C GLN A 55 -0.49 -24.99 10.07
N ILE A 56 -1.16 -24.43 11.06
CA ILE A 56 -0.50 -23.65 12.12
C ILE A 56 0.24 -24.60 13.05
N PRO A 57 1.58 -24.47 13.19
CA PRO A 57 2.37 -25.34 14.06
C PRO A 57 2.27 -24.86 15.52
N VAL A 58 1.13 -25.11 16.18
CA VAL A 58 0.78 -24.59 17.50
C VAL A 58 1.80 -24.88 18.61
N GLN A 59 2.61 -25.94 18.48
CA GLN A 59 3.67 -26.27 19.43
C GLN A 59 4.97 -25.49 19.19
N ASP A 60 5.10 -24.85 18.02
CA ASP A 60 6.33 -24.21 17.58
C ASP A 60 6.24 -22.68 17.50
N VAL A 61 5.04 -22.11 17.73
CA VAL A 61 4.81 -20.65 17.63
C VAL A 61 4.15 -20.11 18.89
N ASP A 62 4.46 -18.86 19.23
CA ASP A 62 4.00 -18.20 20.44
C ASP A 62 2.65 -17.48 20.22
N LEU A 63 2.39 -16.99 19.00
CA LEU A 63 1.14 -16.30 18.63
C LEU A 63 0.83 -16.40 17.13
N ILE A 64 -0.40 -16.06 16.77
CA ILE A 64 -0.90 -16.00 15.40
C ILE A 64 -1.08 -14.55 15.00
N HIS A 65 -0.53 -14.16 13.82
CA HIS A 65 -0.76 -12.85 13.24
C HIS A 65 -1.50 -12.97 11.90
N VAL A 66 -2.72 -12.45 11.84
CA VAL A 66 -3.60 -12.51 10.66
C VAL A 66 -3.50 -11.21 9.85
N GLN A 67 -3.19 -11.31 8.56
CA GLN A 67 -3.27 -10.20 7.62
C GLN A 67 -4.66 -10.19 6.99
N HIS A 68 -5.49 -9.21 7.38
CA HIS A 68 -6.90 -9.18 6.98
C HIS A 68 -7.21 -8.11 5.93
N GLU A 69 -7.94 -8.54 4.90
CA GLU A 69 -8.65 -7.71 3.93
C GLU A 69 -9.92 -8.47 3.51
N TYR A 70 -11.07 -7.79 3.41
CA TYR A 70 -12.38 -8.43 3.20
C TYR A 70 -12.43 -9.37 1.99
N GLY A 71 -11.79 -9.01 0.88
CA GLY A 71 -11.74 -9.83 -0.33
C GLY A 71 -10.96 -11.13 -0.18
N LEU A 72 -10.22 -11.32 0.92
CA LEU A 72 -9.44 -12.55 1.15
C LEU A 72 -10.28 -13.68 1.75
N TYR A 73 -11.35 -13.38 2.48
CA TYR A 73 -12.11 -14.35 3.27
C TYR A 73 -13.52 -14.61 2.72
N ASN A 74 -14.02 -13.76 1.80
CA ASN A 74 -15.33 -13.89 1.14
C ASN A 74 -16.51 -14.00 2.11
N GLY A 75 -16.49 -13.26 3.23
CA GLY A 75 -17.55 -13.29 4.25
C GLY A 75 -17.51 -14.51 5.18
N LEU A 76 -16.43 -15.28 5.17
CA LEU A 76 -16.25 -16.45 6.03
C LEU A 76 -15.42 -16.17 7.30
N GLU A 77 -15.20 -14.90 7.61
CA GLU A 77 -14.38 -14.46 8.75
C GLU A 77 -14.84 -15.10 10.06
N GLY A 78 -16.14 -15.15 10.33
CA GLY A 78 -16.68 -15.76 11.55
C GLY A 78 -16.29 -17.22 11.74
N ARG A 79 -16.31 -18.01 10.66
CA ARG A 79 -15.89 -19.43 10.70
C ARG A 79 -14.38 -19.56 10.82
N PHE A 80 -13.64 -18.71 10.14
CA PHE A 80 -12.18 -18.72 10.17
C PHE A 80 -11.67 -18.37 11.57
N TYR A 81 -12.12 -17.27 12.15
CA TYR A 81 -11.72 -16.86 13.50
C TYR A 81 -12.20 -17.82 14.59
N ALA A 82 -13.40 -18.42 14.43
CA ALA A 82 -13.83 -19.50 15.31
C ALA A 82 -12.91 -20.74 15.22
N GLY A 83 -12.34 -21.00 14.04
CA GLY A 83 -11.30 -22.03 13.85
C GLY A 83 -10.03 -21.69 14.60
N LEU A 84 -9.53 -20.47 14.49
CA LEU A 84 -8.34 -19.99 15.19
C LEU A 84 -8.53 -20.01 16.72
N GLY A 85 -9.69 -19.58 17.22
CA GLY A 85 -10.00 -19.55 18.65
C GLY A 85 -9.95 -20.92 19.32
N ARG A 86 -10.21 -22.01 18.57
CA ARG A 86 -10.08 -23.38 19.12
C ARG A 86 -8.65 -23.82 19.37
N LEU A 87 -7.67 -23.10 18.83
CA LEU A 87 -6.26 -23.39 19.08
C LEU A 87 -5.76 -22.88 20.45
N GLY A 88 -6.53 -22.03 21.15
CA GLY A 88 -6.17 -21.46 22.43
C GLY A 88 -4.95 -20.52 22.40
N MET A 89 -4.62 -19.97 21.23
CA MET A 89 -3.44 -19.12 21.05
C MET A 89 -3.83 -17.64 21.01
N LYS A 90 -2.88 -16.77 21.35
CA LYS A 90 -3.01 -15.32 21.18
C LYS A 90 -3.10 -14.95 19.70
N ILE A 91 -4.03 -14.06 19.35
CA ILE A 91 -4.30 -13.64 17.96
C ILE A 91 -4.14 -12.14 17.82
N VAL A 92 -3.29 -11.73 16.89
CA VAL A 92 -3.17 -10.34 16.40
C VAL A 92 -3.75 -10.28 15.00
N SER A 93 -4.50 -9.22 14.68
CA SER A 93 -5.03 -9.01 13.32
C SER A 93 -4.66 -7.63 12.80
N THR A 94 -3.97 -7.56 11.66
CA THR A 94 -3.74 -6.31 10.93
C THR A 94 -4.83 -6.08 9.89
N MET A 95 -5.51 -4.94 9.96
CA MET A 95 -6.61 -4.56 9.09
C MET A 95 -6.12 -3.69 7.94
N HIS A 96 -6.05 -4.25 6.71
CA HIS A 96 -5.71 -3.50 5.49
C HIS A 96 -6.91 -2.74 4.90
N ALA A 97 -8.12 -3.13 5.25
CA ALA A 97 -9.36 -2.42 4.96
C ALA A 97 -10.26 -2.41 6.18
N ILE A 98 -11.06 -1.35 6.34
CA ILE A 98 -12.00 -1.17 7.45
C ILE A 98 -13.33 -0.60 6.96
N GLY A 99 -14.42 -0.80 7.71
CA GLY A 99 -15.71 -0.16 7.47
C GLY A 99 -16.89 -1.11 7.30
N SER A 100 -16.67 -2.42 7.37
CA SER A 100 -17.75 -3.41 7.52
C SER A 100 -18.01 -3.68 9.00
N LEU A 101 -18.95 -2.94 9.60
CA LEU A 101 -19.21 -3.01 11.04
C LEU A 101 -19.40 -4.45 11.58
N MET A 102 -20.02 -5.32 10.77
CA MET A 102 -20.24 -6.73 11.17
C MET A 102 -18.92 -7.52 11.18
N ILE A 103 -18.12 -7.42 10.10
CA ILE A 103 -16.85 -8.14 9.99
C ILE A 103 -15.83 -7.56 10.97
N ASP A 104 -15.74 -6.24 11.06
CA ASP A 104 -14.87 -5.54 12.01
C ASP A 104 -15.13 -5.99 13.46
N ARG A 105 -16.41 -6.18 13.83
CA ARG A 105 -16.81 -6.72 15.15
C ARG A 105 -16.35 -8.17 15.34
N ILE A 106 -16.51 -9.01 14.32
CA ILE A 106 -16.06 -10.41 14.38
C ILE A 106 -14.56 -10.45 14.66
N ILE A 107 -13.78 -9.66 13.93
CA ILE A 107 -12.32 -9.63 14.08
C ILE A 107 -11.93 -9.09 15.46
N ALA A 108 -12.55 -7.97 15.88
CA ALA A 108 -12.26 -7.36 17.17
C ALA A 108 -12.57 -8.28 18.36
N ASN A 109 -13.65 -9.08 18.27
CA ASN A 109 -14.05 -9.99 19.34
C ASN A 109 -13.23 -11.30 19.37
N ASN A 110 -12.48 -11.60 18.32
CA ASN A 110 -11.70 -12.84 18.19
C ASN A 110 -10.20 -12.57 18.03
N SER A 111 -9.74 -11.36 18.33
CA SER A 111 -8.33 -11.00 18.35
C SER A 111 -7.97 -10.36 19.69
N ASP A 112 -6.85 -10.73 20.26
CA ASP A 112 -6.32 -10.08 21.48
C ASP A 112 -5.95 -8.62 21.19
N LYS A 113 -5.41 -8.36 19.99
CA LYS A 113 -5.15 -6.99 19.50
C LYS A 113 -5.47 -6.88 18.00
N VAL A 114 -5.95 -5.70 17.62
CA VAL A 114 -6.18 -5.33 16.22
C VAL A 114 -5.29 -4.15 15.88
N ILE A 115 -4.57 -4.25 14.75
CA ILE A 115 -3.69 -3.20 14.24
C ILE A 115 -4.39 -2.48 13.08
N VAL A 116 -4.31 -1.16 13.08
CA VAL A 116 -4.73 -0.27 11.98
C VAL A 116 -3.62 0.72 11.65
N HIS A 117 -3.55 1.20 10.39
CA HIS A 117 -2.37 1.88 9.88
C HIS A 117 -2.36 3.41 10.03
N ASN A 118 -3.46 4.04 10.41
CA ASN A 118 -3.55 5.49 10.55
C ASN A 118 -4.71 5.91 11.46
N LYS A 119 -4.75 7.19 11.84
CA LYS A 119 -5.77 7.73 12.75
C LYS A 119 -7.18 7.61 12.18
N PHE A 120 -7.35 7.88 10.89
CA PHE A 120 -8.64 7.71 10.22
C PHE A 120 -9.17 6.27 10.36
N CYS A 121 -8.31 5.27 10.16
CA CYS A 121 -8.67 3.88 10.36
C CYS A 121 -9.01 3.60 11.82
N LYS A 122 -8.23 4.11 12.78
CA LYS A 122 -8.47 3.95 14.21
C LYS A 122 -9.83 4.53 14.64
N GLU A 123 -10.15 5.73 14.18
CA GLU A 123 -11.43 6.39 14.49
C GLU A 123 -12.63 5.65 13.85
N ARG A 124 -12.45 5.13 12.64
CA ARG A 124 -13.51 4.48 11.89
C ARG A 124 -13.76 3.03 12.29
N PHE A 125 -12.76 2.32 12.77
CA PHE A 125 -12.86 0.91 13.16
C PHE A 125 -13.85 0.69 14.34
N ARG A 126 -14.07 1.69 15.19
CA ARG A 126 -15.03 1.71 16.32
C ARG A 126 -14.83 0.66 17.42
N PHE A 127 -13.78 -0.16 17.33
CA PHE A 127 -13.38 -1.12 18.36
C PHE A 127 -11.99 -0.78 18.85
N LYS A 128 -11.57 -1.41 19.95
CA LYS A 128 -10.21 -1.21 20.46
C LYS A 128 -9.19 -1.68 19.41
N SER A 129 -8.26 -0.82 19.08
CA SER A 129 -7.21 -1.10 18.10
C SER A 129 -5.94 -0.33 18.42
N GLU A 130 -4.81 -0.88 17.99
CA GLU A 130 -3.51 -0.21 18.07
C GLU A 130 -3.16 0.42 16.73
N LEU A 131 -2.54 1.59 16.79
CA LEU A 131 -2.09 2.28 15.60
C LEU A 131 -0.63 1.94 15.37
N ILE A 132 -0.36 1.09 14.39
CA ILE A 132 0.99 0.85 13.88
C ILE A 132 0.97 1.24 12.40
N PRO A 133 1.77 2.25 11.97
CA PRO A 133 1.75 2.71 10.60
C PRO A 133 2.20 1.62 9.64
N HIS A 134 1.78 1.74 8.38
CA HIS A 134 2.32 0.88 7.32
C HIS A 134 3.78 1.24 7.07
N GLY A 135 4.65 0.25 6.98
CA GLY A 135 6.08 0.44 6.78
C GLY A 135 6.44 1.04 5.43
N CYS A 136 7.55 1.74 5.42
CA CYS A 136 8.23 2.25 4.25
C CYS A 136 9.61 1.60 4.11
N LYS A 137 10.11 1.49 2.87
CA LYS A 137 11.49 1.03 2.58
C LYS A 137 12.24 2.19 1.92
N PRO A 138 12.90 3.10 2.69
CA PRO A 138 13.70 4.16 2.11
C PRO A 138 14.64 3.62 1.04
N SER A 139 14.58 4.21 -0.16
CA SER A 139 15.27 3.69 -1.34
C SER A 139 15.78 4.84 -2.20
N GLU A 140 16.96 4.64 -2.78
CA GLU A 140 17.50 5.58 -3.76
C GLU A 140 16.78 5.48 -5.11
N THR A 141 16.77 6.57 -5.84
CA THR A 141 16.31 6.61 -7.22
C THR A 141 17.49 6.62 -8.18
N MET A 142 17.30 6.08 -9.39
CA MET A 142 18.23 6.28 -10.49
C MET A 142 18.30 7.78 -10.85
N PRO A 143 19.47 8.31 -11.25
CA PRO A 143 19.56 9.68 -11.75
C PRO A 143 18.58 9.90 -12.91
N ARG A 144 17.83 11.01 -12.88
CA ARG A 144 16.73 11.30 -13.81
C ARG A 144 17.12 11.15 -15.28
N LYS A 145 18.27 11.69 -15.65
CA LYS A 145 18.78 11.64 -17.03
C LYS A 145 18.99 10.21 -17.52
N GLU A 146 19.53 9.35 -16.68
CA GLU A 146 19.75 7.93 -16.98
C GLU A 146 18.41 7.19 -17.10
N ALA A 147 17.52 7.39 -16.14
CA ALA A 147 16.19 6.79 -16.14
C ALA A 147 15.36 7.19 -17.38
N MET A 148 15.39 8.47 -17.76
CA MET A 148 14.70 8.96 -18.97
C MET A 148 15.28 8.35 -20.25
N LYS A 149 16.61 8.18 -20.31
CA LYS A 149 17.29 7.51 -21.44
C LYS A 149 16.87 6.05 -21.56
N LEU A 150 16.85 5.30 -20.47
CA LEU A 150 16.41 3.90 -20.46
C LEU A 150 14.94 3.77 -20.87
N LEU A 151 14.12 4.70 -20.45
CA LEU A 151 12.71 4.76 -20.83
C LEU A 151 12.47 5.33 -22.23
N VAL A 152 13.51 5.76 -22.95
CA VAL A 152 13.39 6.40 -24.29
C VAL A 152 12.39 7.58 -24.24
N ILE A 153 12.60 8.49 -23.28
CA ILE A 153 11.85 9.73 -23.11
C ILE A 153 12.82 10.91 -23.20
N ASP A 154 12.45 11.99 -23.89
CA ASP A 154 13.26 13.21 -23.95
C ASP A 154 13.45 13.81 -22.55
N GLU A 155 14.71 13.96 -22.11
CA GLU A 155 15.06 14.47 -20.78
C GLU A 155 14.57 15.89 -20.51
N ARG A 156 14.23 16.66 -21.52
CA ARG A 156 13.70 18.02 -21.40
C ARG A 156 12.22 18.08 -21.04
N VAL A 157 11.50 16.97 -21.21
CA VAL A 157 10.05 16.91 -20.96
C VAL A 157 9.78 16.68 -19.48
N PRO A 158 9.04 17.56 -18.77
CA PRO A 158 8.58 17.30 -17.42
C PRO A 158 7.68 16.06 -17.37
N LEU A 159 7.97 15.14 -16.46
CA LEU A 159 7.31 13.84 -16.39
C LEU A 159 6.45 13.69 -15.13
N VAL A 160 5.15 13.66 -15.32
CA VAL A 160 4.17 13.31 -14.29
C VAL A 160 4.04 11.79 -14.25
N GLY A 161 4.07 11.18 -13.07
CA GLY A 161 4.05 9.74 -12.92
C GLY A 161 2.90 9.20 -12.07
N TYR A 162 2.55 7.96 -12.37
CA TYR A 162 1.76 7.07 -11.52
C TYR A 162 2.42 5.69 -11.51
N CYS A 163 2.58 5.11 -10.32
CA CYS A 163 3.07 3.74 -10.18
C CYS A 163 2.20 2.97 -9.18
N GLY A 164 1.61 1.83 -9.61
CA GLY A 164 0.77 0.99 -8.76
C GLY A 164 -0.25 0.17 -9.54
N PHE A 165 -0.96 -0.73 -8.86
CA PHE A 165 -2.04 -1.51 -9.50
C PHE A 165 -3.14 -0.61 -10.05
N ILE A 166 -3.63 -0.96 -11.23
CA ILE A 166 -4.65 -0.21 -11.96
C ILE A 166 -6.03 -0.81 -11.70
N SER A 167 -6.92 0.01 -11.18
CA SER A 167 -8.33 -0.33 -10.90
C SER A 167 -9.16 0.94 -10.81
N SER A 168 -10.49 0.85 -10.97
CA SER A 168 -11.37 2.02 -11.07
C SER A 168 -11.29 2.96 -9.87
N TYR A 169 -11.14 2.44 -8.66
CA TYR A 169 -11.01 3.29 -7.46
C TYR A 169 -9.69 4.07 -7.39
N LYS A 170 -8.73 3.79 -8.29
CA LYS A 170 -7.47 4.55 -8.40
C LYS A 170 -7.63 5.88 -9.14
N GLY A 171 -8.71 6.05 -9.95
CA GLY A 171 -9.13 7.34 -10.50
C GLY A 171 -8.17 7.94 -11.53
N LEU A 172 -7.50 7.09 -12.35
CA LEU A 172 -6.51 7.54 -13.33
C LEU A 172 -7.10 8.50 -14.38
N GLU A 173 -8.42 8.48 -14.57
CA GLU A 173 -9.14 9.41 -15.46
C GLU A 173 -8.82 10.86 -15.12
N SER A 174 -8.87 11.20 -13.83
CA SER A 174 -8.60 12.57 -13.37
C SER A 174 -7.13 12.99 -13.57
N LEU A 175 -6.20 12.04 -13.51
CA LEU A 175 -4.79 12.28 -13.79
C LEU A 175 -4.57 12.54 -15.28
N ILE A 176 -5.11 11.69 -16.16
CA ILE A 176 -5.01 11.83 -17.61
C ILE A 176 -5.63 13.17 -18.05
N GLU A 177 -6.83 13.51 -17.54
CA GLU A 177 -7.46 14.79 -17.80
C GLU A 177 -6.62 15.98 -17.29
N ALA A 178 -5.98 15.88 -16.13
CA ALA A 178 -5.15 16.95 -15.62
C ALA A 178 -3.91 17.16 -16.48
N VAL A 179 -3.20 16.08 -16.86
CA VAL A 179 -2.00 16.16 -17.71
C VAL A 179 -2.34 16.64 -19.13
N SER A 180 -3.53 16.33 -19.65
CA SER A 180 -3.96 16.87 -20.96
C SER A 180 -4.04 18.40 -20.98
N LYS A 181 -4.28 19.02 -19.84
CA LYS A 181 -4.31 20.51 -19.65
C LYS A 181 -2.93 21.14 -19.38
N ILE A 182 -1.86 20.32 -19.41
CA ILE A 182 -0.46 20.75 -19.23
C ILE A 182 0.34 20.29 -20.46
N PRO A 183 0.27 21.03 -21.60
CA PRO A 183 0.81 20.57 -22.86
C PRO A 183 2.33 20.36 -22.86
N GLU A 184 3.05 21.04 -21.98
CA GLU A 184 4.49 20.92 -21.79
C GLU A 184 4.95 19.63 -21.07
N SER A 185 4.04 18.84 -20.50
CA SER A 185 4.38 17.63 -19.71
C SER A 185 3.94 16.34 -20.40
N ALA A 186 4.56 15.24 -20.01
CA ALA A 186 4.16 13.88 -20.37
C ALA A 186 3.72 13.08 -19.13
N LEU A 187 3.06 11.96 -19.37
CA LEU A 187 2.58 11.04 -18.34
C LEU A 187 3.30 9.68 -18.46
N LEU A 188 3.84 9.20 -17.36
CA LEU A 188 4.36 7.84 -17.24
C LEU A 188 3.41 7.02 -16.33
N ILE A 189 2.90 5.89 -16.83
CA ILE A 189 2.07 4.98 -16.07
C ILE A 189 2.80 3.65 -15.91
N GLY A 190 3.26 3.39 -14.69
CA GLY A 190 3.79 2.10 -14.25
C GLY A 190 2.72 1.34 -13.45
N GLY A 191 2.26 0.21 -13.97
CA GLY A 191 1.29 -0.59 -13.26
C GLY A 191 0.71 -1.70 -14.10
N GLY A 192 0.27 -2.74 -13.41
CA GLY A 192 -0.47 -3.84 -13.98
C GLY A 192 -1.84 -3.95 -13.32
N TRP A 193 -2.58 -4.97 -13.70
CA TRP A 193 -3.83 -5.32 -13.06
C TRP A 193 -3.74 -6.71 -12.44
N HIS A 194 -4.55 -6.97 -11.44
CA HIS A 194 -4.74 -8.33 -10.94
C HIS A 194 -5.46 -9.17 -12.00
N ALA A 195 -5.10 -10.43 -12.13
CA ALA A 195 -5.87 -11.36 -12.95
C ALA A 195 -7.34 -11.36 -12.53
N GLY A 196 -8.25 -11.01 -13.47
CA GLY A 196 -9.68 -10.85 -13.21
C GLY A 196 -10.33 -9.76 -14.08
N PRO A 197 -11.51 -9.24 -13.73
CA PRO A 197 -12.30 -8.31 -14.55
C PRO A 197 -11.68 -6.91 -14.76
N GLY A 198 -10.50 -6.64 -14.24
CA GLY A 198 -9.81 -5.34 -14.38
C GLY A 198 -9.32 -5.00 -15.79
N GLY A 199 -9.25 -5.97 -16.71
CA GLY A 199 -8.72 -5.76 -18.05
C GLY A 199 -9.51 -4.73 -18.89
N GLN A 200 -10.84 -4.70 -18.77
CA GLN A 200 -11.69 -3.72 -19.47
C GLN A 200 -11.42 -2.29 -18.99
N TYR A 201 -11.25 -2.10 -17.68
CA TYR A 201 -10.92 -0.78 -17.13
C TYR A 201 -9.54 -0.31 -17.62
N VAL A 202 -8.53 -1.18 -17.62
CA VAL A 202 -7.20 -0.83 -18.13
C VAL A 202 -7.27 -0.45 -19.62
N ALA A 203 -8.04 -1.18 -20.42
CA ALA A 203 -8.23 -0.86 -21.83
C ALA A 203 -8.88 0.51 -22.02
N SER A 204 -9.93 0.83 -21.26
CA SER A 204 -10.60 2.14 -21.33
C SER A 204 -9.69 3.30 -20.91
N ILE A 205 -8.86 3.11 -19.88
CA ILE A 205 -7.88 4.11 -19.43
C ILE A 205 -6.77 4.29 -20.46
N ASN A 206 -6.31 3.21 -21.10
CA ASN A 206 -5.32 3.29 -22.17
C ASN A 206 -5.88 4.06 -23.38
N GLU A 207 -7.09 3.72 -23.83
CA GLU A 207 -7.79 4.45 -24.92
C GLU A 207 -7.94 5.94 -24.60
N MET A 208 -8.40 6.26 -23.37
CA MET A 208 -8.50 7.65 -22.91
C MET A 208 -7.14 8.37 -22.96
N SER A 209 -6.07 7.70 -22.53
CA SER A 209 -4.73 8.27 -22.55
C SER A 209 -4.24 8.55 -23.97
N GLN A 210 -4.48 7.63 -24.91
CA GLN A 210 -4.11 7.81 -26.32
C GLN A 210 -4.87 8.98 -26.97
N ARG A 211 -6.16 9.12 -26.63
CA ARG A 211 -7.01 10.20 -27.17
C ARG A 211 -6.62 11.57 -26.61
N LEU A 212 -6.39 11.69 -25.29
CA LEU A 212 -6.14 12.98 -24.63
C LEU A 212 -4.68 13.39 -24.56
N LEU A 213 -3.77 12.43 -24.66
CA LEU A 213 -2.32 12.61 -24.56
C LEU A 213 -1.59 11.94 -25.74
N PRO A 214 -1.94 12.25 -26.99
CA PRO A 214 -1.29 11.64 -28.15
C PRO A 214 0.22 11.87 -28.05
N HIS A 215 1.00 10.76 -28.11
CA HIS A 215 2.47 10.75 -27.99
C HIS A 215 3.06 11.29 -26.67
N ARG A 216 2.22 11.64 -25.68
CA ARG A 216 2.65 12.17 -24.37
C ARG A 216 2.30 11.26 -23.19
N CYS A 217 1.86 10.04 -23.43
CA CYS A 217 1.61 9.05 -22.40
C CYS A 217 2.41 7.78 -22.69
N LYS A 218 3.25 7.38 -21.76
CA LYS A 218 4.00 6.13 -21.83
C LYS A 218 3.52 5.15 -20.77
N TRP A 219 3.19 3.96 -21.22
CA TRP A 219 2.85 2.82 -20.35
C TRP A 219 4.04 1.87 -20.29
N ILE A 220 4.47 1.51 -19.07
CA ILE A 220 5.60 0.58 -18.87
C ILE A 220 5.17 -0.75 -18.25
N GLY A 221 3.85 -0.96 -18.09
CA GLY A 221 3.33 -2.19 -17.52
C GLY A 221 3.63 -2.35 -16.02
N PHE A 222 3.61 -3.57 -15.54
CA PHE A 222 3.99 -3.87 -14.16
C PHE A 222 5.48 -3.57 -13.96
N VAL A 223 5.79 -2.80 -12.92
CA VAL A 223 7.15 -2.44 -12.54
C VAL A 223 7.59 -3.34 -11.38
N PRO A 224 8.53 -4.26 -11.60
CA PRO A 224 9.09 -5.07 -10.52
C PRO A 224 9.94 -4.23 -9.57
N ASP A 225 10.20 -4.76 -8.36
CA ASP A 225 10.87 -4.01 -7.29
C ASP A 225 12.26 -3.47 -7.73
N GLU A 226 13.00 -4.23 -8.53
CA GLU A 226 14.32 -3.88 -9.07
C GLU A 226 14.30 -2.73 -10.10
N GLU A 227 13.15 -2.47 -10.73
CA GLU A 227 12.96 -1.40 -11.71
C GLU A 227 12.32 -0.13 -11.11
N LEU A 228 11.88 -0.16 -9.84
CA LEU A 228 11.25 0.99 -9.20
C LEU A 228 12.17 2.20 -9.12
N ALA A 229 13.46 1.99 -8.85
CA ALA A 229 14.46 3.07 -8.81
C ALA A 229 14.54 3.83 -10.14
N MET A 230 14.47 3.13 -11.27
CA MET A 230 14.39 3.71 -12.61
C MET A 230 13.06 4.42 -12.82
N ALA A 231 11.94 3.75 -12.56
CA ALA A 231 10.62 4.33 -12.81
C ALA A 231 10.41 5.63 -12.02
N TYR A 232 10.68 5.62 -10.71
CA TYR A 232 10.58 6.82 -9.88
C TYR A 232 11.66 7.85 -10.22
N GLY A 233 12.87 7.43 -10.59
CA GLY A 233 13.96 8.32 -10.99
C GLY A 233 13.59 9.22 -12.17
N ALA A 234 12.84 8.70 -13.14
CA ALA A 234 12.38 9.45 -14.30
C ALA A 234 11.29 10.51 -13.97
N MET A 235 10.48 10.28 -12.93
CA MET A 235 9.31 11.12 -12.62
C MET A 235 9.71 12.40 -11.86
N ASP A 236 9.21 13.55 -12.29
CA ASP A 236 9.36 14.83 -11.59
C ASP A 236 8.36 14.97 -10.43
N VAL A 237 7.18 14.40 -10.59
CA VAL A 237 6.10 14.38 -9.60
C VAL A 237 5.28 13.10 -9.75
N VAL A 238 4.87 12.50 -8.63
CA VAL A 238 4.02 11.30 -8.62
C VAL A 238 2.61 11.67 -8.14
N VAL A 239 1.58 11.16 -8.83
CA VAL A 239 0.18 11.51 -8.52
C VAL A 239 -0.61 10.26 -8.17
N TYR A 240 -1.32 10.29 -7.03
CA TYR A 240 -2.24 9.25 -6.59
C TYR A 240 -3.68 9.79 -6.51
N PRO A 241 -4.45 9.70 -7.60
CA PRO A 241 -5.78 10.29 -7.70
C PRO A 241 -6.89 9.38 -7.15
N SER A 242 -6.56 8.40 -6.32
CA SER A 242 -7.50 7.43 -5.76
C SER A 242 -8.74 8.10 -5.18
N VAL A 243 -9.92 7.53 -5.48
CA VAL A 243 -11.21 8.04 -4.96
C VAL A 243 -11.58 7.39 -3.63
N TYR A 244 -10.94 6.29 -3.29
CA TYR A 244 -11.05 5.60 -2.02
C TYR A 244 -9.70 4.99 -1.63
N SER A 245 -9.36 5.06 -0.33
CA SER A 245 -8.22 4.35 0.26
C SER A 245 -8.34 4.37 1.78
N THR A 246 -7.97 3.27 2.42
CA THR A 246 -7.71 3.19 3.86
C THR A 246 -6.22 3.41 4.14
N GLU A 247 -5.37 2.84 3.30
CA GLU A 247 -3.93 3.11 3.18
C GLU A 247 -3.49 2.77 1.74
N SER A 248 -2.32 3.25 1.32
CA SER A 248 -1.84 3.03 -0.04
C SER A 248 -0.35 2.66 -0.06
N GLY A 249 -0.06 1.37 -0.14
CA GLY A 249 1.33 0.89 -0.31
C GLY A 249 2.04 1.50 -1.52
N ALA A 250 1.33 1.70 -2.64
CA ALA A 250 1.89 2.34 -3.83
C ALA A 250 2.30 3.81 -3.57
N LEU A 251 1.49 4.57 -2.81
CA LEU A 251 1.84 5.94 -2.40
C LEU A 251 3.05 5.93 -1.46
N LEU A 252 3.06 5.01 -0.49
CA LEU A 252 4.19 4.86 0.43
C LEU A 252 5.48 4.48 -0.30
N MET A 253 5.38 3.70 -1.38
CA MET A 253 6.50 3.38 -2.24
C MET A 253 7.10 4.64 -2.89
N ALA A 254 6.27 5.57 -3.38
CA ALA A 254 6.75 6.84 -3.91
C ALA A 254 7.40 7.71 -2.83
N LEU A 255 6.85 7.74 -1.60
CA LEU A 255 7.47 8.42 -0.46
C LEU A 255 8.81 7.77 -0.09
N SER A 256 8.89 6.45 -0.12
CA SER A 256 10.13 5.68 0.12
C SER A 256 11.26 6.06 -0.84
N HIS A 257 10.91 6.39 -2.09
CA HIS A 257 11.86 6.90 -3.10
C HIS A 257 12.06 8.42 -3.06
N GLY A 258 11.58 9.09 -2.00
CA GLY A 258 11.77 10.53 -1.81
C GLY A 258 11.12 11.40 -2.89
N LYS A 259 10.02 10.96 -3.50
CA LYS A 259 9.37 11.71 -4.59
C LYS A 259 8.41 12.77 -4.07
N ALA A 260 8.32 13.90 -4.78
CA ALA A 260 7.24 14.85 -4.61
C ALA A 260 5.90 14.18 -4.98
N VAL A 261 4.99 14.03 -4.01
CA VAL A 261 3.72 13.32 -4.19
C VAL A 261 2.53 14.27 -4.09
N ILE A 262 1.62 14.15 -5.06
CA ILE A 262 0.30 14.79 -5.05
C ILE A 262 -0.77 13.69 -4.93
N ALA A 263 -1.63 13.76 -3.92
CA ALA A 263 -2.67 12.75 -3.71
C ALA A 263 -4.07 13.39 -3.65
N ASN A 264 -5.12 12.62 -3.99
CA ASN A 264 -6.48 13.10 -3.77
C ASN A 264 -6.73 13.33 -2.26
N ARG A 265 -7.59 14.29 -1.93
CA ARG A 265 -7.81 14.75 -0.53
C ARG A 265 -8.64 13.75 0.27
N LEU A 266 -8.12 12.53 0.41
CA LEU A 266 -8.68 11.48 1.28
C LEU A 266 -8.17 11.63 2.71
N PRO A 267 -8.96 11.22 3.73
CA PRO A 267 -8.54 11.34 5.13
C PRO A 267 -7.15 10.79 5.43
N PRO A 268 -6.76 9.55 5.05
CA PRO A 268 -5.42 9.03 5.33
C PRO A 268 -4.29 9.81 4.61
N PHE A 269 -4.58 10.43 3.46
CA PHE A 269 -3.59 11.24 2.74
C PHE A 269 -3.47 12.65 3.35
N LYS A 270 -4.56 13.20 3.90
CA LYS A 270 -4.51 14.45 4.69
C LYS A 270 -3.66 14.34 5.95
N GLU A 271 -3.61 13.16 6.57
CA GLU A 271 -2.72 12.93 7.70
C GLU A 271 -1.26 13.08 7.27
N LYS A 272 -0.89 12.50 6.14
CA LYS A 272 0.46 12.61 5.56
C LYS A 272 0.78 14.02 5.06
N GLU A 273 -0.20 14.76 4.53
CA GLU A 273 -0.06 16.18 4.18
C GLU A 273 0.27 17.04 5.40
N LYS A 274 -0.38 16.79 6.56
CA LYS A 274 -0.08 17.50 7.81
C LYS A 274 1.33 17.25 8.33
N LEU A 275 1.92 16.11 7.98
CA LEU A 275 3.31 15.75 8.30
C LEU A 275 4.31 16.28 7.26
N GLY A 276 3.84 16.99 6.23
CA GLY A 276 4.69 17.53 5.17
C GLY A 276 5.14 16.50 4.13
N ALA A 277 4.68 15.25 4.20
CA ALA A 277 5.14 14.17 3.33
C ALA A 277 4.62 14.25 1.89
N LEU A 278 3.53 14.97 1.66
CA LEU A 278 2.88 15.14 0.35
C LEU A 278 1.98 16.37 0.34
N THR A 279 1.40 16.68 -0.83
CA THR A 279 0.32 17.67 -0.92
C THR A 279 -0.96 17.04 -1.48
N THR A 280 -2.14 17.57 -1.09
CA THR A 280 -3.42 17.03 -1.56
C THR A 280 -4.13 17.97 -2.54
N PHE A 281 -5.00 17.40 -3.38
CA PHE A 281 -5.84 18.15 -4.31
C PHE A 281 -7.32 17.74 -4.18
N ARG A 282 -8.22 18.59 -4.71
CA ARG A 282 -9.65 18.30 -4.86
C ARG A 282 -10.11 18.73 -6.25
N GLY A 283 -10.45 17.75 -7.09
CA GLY A 283 -10.87 17.95 -8.48
C GLY A 283 -9.73 18.30 -9.44
N VAL A 284 -9.99 18.09 -10.73
CA VAL A 284 -8.97 18.17 -11.80
C VAL A 284 -8.29 19.54 -11.88
N ASN A 285 -9.04 20.64 -11.76
CA ASN A 285 -8.43 21.98 -11.84
C ASN A 285 -7.44 22.26 -10.70
N SER A 286 -7.72 21.75 -9.49
CA SER A 286 -6.77 21.81 -8.37
C SER A 286 -5.55 20.95 -8.63
N LEU A 287 -5.72 19.75 -9.22
CA LEU A 287 -4.61 18.87 -9.58
C LEU A 287 -3.70 19.54 -10.61
N VAL A 288 -4.25 20.15 -11.66
CA VAL A 288 -3.47 20.93 -12.66
C VAL A 288 -2.62 22.01 -12.00
N LYS A 289 -3.22 22.80 -11.09
CA LYS A 289 -2.49 23.86 -10.36
C LYS A 289 -1.35 23.29 -9.52
N LYS A 290 -1.59 22.18 -8.84
CA LYS A 290 -0.58 21.52 -7.99
C LYS A 290 0.55 20.91 -8.82
N ILE A 291 0.25 20.22 -9.93
CA ILE A 291 1.27 19.70 -10.84
C ILE A 291 2.14 20.83 -11.37
N ARG A 292 1.53 21.90 -11.91
CA ARG A 292 2.27 23.07 -12.40
C ARG A 292 3.15 23.70 -11.33
N LYS A 293 2.66 23.78 -10.08
CA LYS A 293 3.46 24.32 -8.98
C LYS A 293 4.69 23.47 -8.74
N VAL A 294 4.54 22.14 -8.61
CA VAL A 294 5.69 21.23 -8.38
C VAL A 294 6.68 21.28 -9.55
N LEU A 295 6.20 21.39 -10.80
CA LEU A 295 7.07 21.42 -11.99
C LEU A 295 7.81 22.75 -12.20
N ARG A 296 7.36 23.87 -11.60
CA ARG A 296 7.91 25.22 -11.82
C ARG A 296 8.60 25.82 -10.60
N ASP A 297 8.36 25.29 -9.42
CA ASP A 297 8.83 25.78 -8.14
C ASP A 297 9.73 24.69 -7.52
N GLU A 298 11.04 24.78 -7.81
CA GLU A 298 12.03 23.80 -7.35
C GLU A 298 12.14 23.76 -5.82
N GLU A 299 11.95 24.90 -5.15
CA GLU A 299 11.98 24.97 -3.69
C GLU A 299 10.79 24.21 -3.08
N TYR A 300 9.61 24.39 -3.66
CA TYR A 300 8.41 23.67 -3.24
C TYR A 300 8.53 22.16 -3.52
N LYS A 301 9.07 21.78 -4.69
CA LYS A 301 9.34 20.38 -5.02
C LYS A 301 10.31 19.76 -4.01
N ALA A 302 11.45 20.41 -3.77
CA ALA A 302 12.45 19.95 -2.82
C ALA A 302 11.88 19.82 -1.39
N SER A 303 11.00 20.73 -0.97
CA SER A 303 10.32 20.62 0.33
C SER A 303 9.44 19.38 0.44
N LEU A 304 8.71 19.01 -0.62
CA LEU A 304 7.91 17.80 -0.64
C LEU A 304 8.78 16.53 -0.66
N GLU A 305 9.87 16.53 -1.42
CA GLU A 305 10.82 15.42 -1.48
C GLU A 305 11.52 15.19 -0.13
N ALA A 306 11.92 16.25 0.54
CA ALA A 306 12.47 16.18 1.91
C ALA A 306 11.44 15.64 2.91
N GLY A 307 10.19 16.12 2.84
CA GLY A 307 9.09 15.61 3.66
C GLY A 307 8.77 14.14 3.41
N ALA A 308 8.82 13.71 2.16
CA ALA A 308 8.63 12.30 1.77
C ALA A 308 9.72 11.40 2.37
N LYS A 309 10.99 11.79 2.25
CA LYS A 309 12.14 11.06 2.84
C LYS A 309 12.00 10.95 4.35
N LYS A 310 11.74 12.09 5.02
CA LYS A 310 11.53 12.13 6.47
C LYS A 310 10.42 11.16 6.91
N TYR A 311 9.27 11.20 6.22
CA TYR A 311 8.16 10.29 6.52
C TYR A 311 8.56 8.81 6.35
N ALA A 312 9.27 8.48 5.28
CA ALA A 312 9.72 7.12 5.02
C ALA A 312 10.71 6.61 6.07
N GLU A 313 11.62 7.45 6.53
CA GLU A 313 12.59 7.14 7.60
C GLU A 313 11.90 6.97 8.97
N GLU A 314 10.92 7.83 9.29
CA GLU A 314 10.16 7.77 10.52
C GLU A 314 9.26 6.53 10.60
N ASN A 315 8.82 6.01 9.46
CA ASN A 315 7.97 4.83 9.33
C ASN A 315 8.69 3.67 8.61
N SER A 316 10.01 3.56 8.79
CA SER A 316 10.76 2.46 8.18
C SER A 316 10.30 1.10 8.73
N TRP A 317 10.43 0.04 7.91
CA TRP A 317 10.04 -1.32 8.33
C TRP A 317 10.73 -1.76 9.62
N GLY A 318 11.99 -1.34 9.85
CA GLY A 318 12.68 -1.61 11.11
C GLY A 318 11.96 -1.04 12.34
N LYS A 319 11.49 0.24 12.26
CA LYS A 319 10.72 0.87 13.34
C LYS A 319 9.31 0.28 13.48
N VAL A 320 8.70 -0.08 12.38
CA VAL A 320 7.39 -0.75 12.38
C VAL A 320 7.49 -2.14 12.99
N ALA A 321 8.56 -2.89 12.71
CA ALA A 321 8.82 -4.17 13.35
C ALA A 321 9.03 -4.05 14.86
N GLU A 322 9.73 -3.00 15.34
CA GLU A 322 9.87 -2.71 16.78
C GLU A 322 8.51 -2.56 17.46
N GLN A 323 7.62 -1.74 16.88
CA GLN A 323 6.26 -1.56 17.42
C GLN A 323 5.43 -2.86 17.43
N HIS A 324 5.63 -3.74 16.44
CA HIS A 324 4.98 -5.04 16.43
C HIS A 324 5.52 -5.95 17.52
N ILE A 325 6.85 -5.95 17.73
CA ILE A 325 7.50 -6.77 18.78
C ILE A 325 7.02 -6.32 20.16
N GLU A 326 7.03 -5.01 20.44
CA GLU A 326 6.49 -4.46 21.70
C GLU A 326 5.04 -4.90 21.95
N LEU A 327 4.21 -4.86 20.91
CA LEU A 327 2.82 -5.32 20.99
C LEU A 327 2.70 -6.82 21.23
N TYR A 328 3.54 -7.64 20.59
CA TYR A 328 3.54 -9.10 20.79
C TYR A 328 3.98 -9.45 22.20
N GLU A 329 5.04 -8.82 22.73
CA GLU A 329 5.53 -9.00 24.10
C GLU A 329 4.49 -8.59 25.13
N GLU A 330 3.78 -7.46 24.91
CA GLU A 330 2.67 -7.03 25.77
C GLU A 330 1.58 -8.11 25.86
N ILE A 331 1.20 -8.71 24.72
CA ILE A 331 0.13 -9.72 24.67
C ILE A 331 0.57 -11.02 25.35
N LEU A 332 1.80 -11.45 25.10
CA LEU A 332 2.35 -12.71 25.66
C LEU A 332 2.62 -12.63 27.15
N SER A 333 2.86 -11.42 27.69
CA SER A 333 3.05 -11.21 29.13
C SER A 333 1.74 -11.17 29.94
N GLN A 334 0.57 -11.06 29.28
CA GLN A 334 -0.72 -11.05 29.96
C GLN A 334 -1.10 -12.49 30.36
N PRO A 335 -1.46 -12.73 31.62
CA PRO A 335 -1.96 -14.05 32.04
C PRO A 335 -3.23 -14.40 31.24
N GLU A 336 -3.45 -15.71 31.05
CA GLU A 336 -4.63 -16.28 30.40
C GLU A 336 -5.94 -15.93 31.12
#